data_c0c94f077d147c67c4c19978e9a4d3f9
#
_entry.id   c0c94f077d147c67c4c19978e9a4d3f9
#
_cell.length_a   1.000
_cell.length_b   1.000
_cell.length_c   1.000
_cell.angle_alpha   90.00
_cell.angle_beta   90.00
_cell.angle_gamma   90.00
#
_symmetry.space_group_name_H-M   'P 1'
#
loop_
_entity.id
_entity.type
_entity.pdbx_description
1 polymer ?
#
loop_
_entity_poly.entity_id
_entity_poly.type
_entity_poly.pdbx_seq_one_letter_code
_entity_poly.pdbx_strand_id
1 'polypeptide(L)'
;MAAALVVAFSGLVGSAALAAPGSSAIITPVLGQLIGFTLPAGFEMQKEETSGDRYFRGAFLKGETTKNWTQMISISGAKNIDVDPAKSAQFFAANIANSIQKLCPDTFSVKPLGPTKIDNQDAFVAITSCGKVGQDQHSETGMTLTIKGASAIYTVQWAERTPANAENLTIDEGKWKDRLKQMVPFRICPVVAGEKPPYPSCK
;
A
#
# COMPACT_ATOMS: atom_id res chain seq x y z
N MET A 1 7.42 -35.81 -54.18
CA MET A 1 8.15 -35.41 -52.99
C MET A 1 7.30 -34.36 -52.29
N ALA A 2 6.63 -34.71 -51.20
CA ALA A 2 5.77 -33.81 -50.43
C ALA A 2 6.53 -33.42 -49.13
N ALA A 3 6.80 -32.14 -48.95
CA ALA A 3 7.42 -31.63 -47.73
C ALA A 3 6.33 -31.26 -46.70
N ALA A 4 6.35 -31.90 -45.55
CA ALA A 4 5.48 -31.58 -44.46
C ALA A 4 6.08 -30.45 -43.60
N LEU A 5 5.33 -29.37 -43.47
CA LEU A 5 5.67 -28.24 -42.63
C LEU A 5 5.19 -28.50 -41.19
N VAL A 6 6.12 -28.69 -40.25
CA VAL A 6 5.82 -28.83 -38.82
C VAL A 6 5.79 -27.45 -38.23
N VAL A 7 4.62 -26.98 -37.81
CA VAL A 7 4.46 -25.72 -37.06
C VAL A 7 4.59 -26.04 -35.57
N ALA A 8 5.68 -25.58 -34.94
CA ALA A 8 5.89 -25.68 -33.51
C ALA A 8 5.10 -24.55 -32.80
N PHE A 9 4.08 -24.90 -32.04
CA PHE A 9 3.40 -23.99 -31.10
C PHE A 9 4.23 -23.86 -29.83
N SER A 10 4.92 -22.74 -29.68
CA SER A 10 5.57 -22.35 -28.42
C SER A 10 4.51 -21.77 -27.48
N GLY A 11 4.00 -22.61 -26.56
CA GLY A 11 3.11 -22.16 -25.51
C GLY A 11 3.85 -21.27 -24.50
N LEU A 12 3.47 -19.99 -24.41
CA LEU A 12 3.85 -19.10 -23.32
C LEU A 12 3.20 -19.59 -22.01
N VAL A 13 3.96 -20.30 -21.21
CA VAL A 13 3.56 -20.64 -19.83
C VAL A 13 3.71 -19.37 -19.00
N GLY A 14 2.61 -18.66 -18.78
CA GLY A 14 2.57 -17.55 -17.84
C GLY A 14 2.87 -18.06 -16.43
N SER A 15 3.99 -17.67 -15.86
CA SER A 15 4.34 -17.97 -14.47
C SER A 15 3.39 -17.19 -13.55
N ALA A 16 2.40 -17.87 -12.99
CA ALA A 16 1.64 -17.34 -11.84
C ALA A 16 2.62 -17.22 -10.67
N ALA A 17 2.82 -16.01 -10.16
CA ALA A 17 3.58 -15.79 -8.94
C ALA A 17 2.82 -16.47 -7.78
N LEU A 18 3.35 -17.55 -7.26
CA LEU A 18 2.81 -18.22 -6.08
C LEU A 18 3.00 -17.32 -4.86
N ALA A 19 1.91 -17.02 -4.15
CA ALA A 19 1.98 -16.33 -2.88
C ALA A 19 2.83 -17.12 -1.88
N ALA A 20 3.63 -16.44 -1.07
CA ALA A 20 4.42 -17.09 -0.02
C ALA A 20 3.52 -17.85 0.97
N PRO A 21 3.94 -19.00 1.51
CA PRO A 21 3.14 -19.74 2.48
C PRO A 21 2.72 -18.86 3.66
N GLY A 22 1.40 -18.86 3.97
CA GLY A 22 0.83 -18.07 5.07
C GLY A 22 0.45 -16.62 4.71
N SER A 23 0.72 -16.14 3.49
CA SER A 23 0.16 -14.88 3.00
C SER A 23 -1.29 -15.04 2.53
N SER A 24 -2.06 -13.96 2.53
CA SER A 24 -3.47 -13.98 2.11
C SER A 24 -3.80 -12.80 1.20
N ALA A 25 -4.63 -13.04 0.19
CA ALA A 25 -5.19 -11.96 -0.62
C ALA A 25 -6.25 -11.22 0.19
N ILE A 26 -6.10 -9.90 0.30
CA ILE A 26 -7.06 -9.01 0.93
C ILE A 26 -7.72 -8.19 -0.17
N ILE A 27 -9.06 -8.18 -0.18
CA ILE A 27 -9.84 -7.25 -0.98
C ILE A 27 -10.85 -6.62 -0.03
N THR A 28 -10.86 -5.30 0.08
CA THR A 28 -11.72 -4.58 1.01
C THR A 28 -12.41 -3.41 0.33
N PRO A 29 -13.72 -3.20 0.58
CA PRO A 29 -14.43 -2.01 0.10
C PRO A 29 -13.93 -0.78 0.84
N VAL A 30 -13.50 0.24 0.11
CA VAL A 30 -13.03 1.51 0.65
C VAL A 30 -13.66 2.64 -0.14
N LEU A 31 -14.58 3.39 0.46
CA LEU A 31 -15.16 4.61 -0.10
C LEU A 31 -15.63 4.49 -1.58
N GLY A 32 -16.25 3.34 -1.92
CA GLY A 32 -16.85 3.11 -3.23
C GLY A 32 -15.96 2.42 -4.26
N GLN A 33 -14.77 2.01 -3.87
CA GLN A 33 -13.90 1.12 -4.68
C GLN A 33 -13.44 -0.08 -3.84
N LEU A 34 -13.00 -1.13 -4.50
CA LEU A 34 -12.34 -2.27 -3.86
C LEU A 34 -10.83 -2.04 -3.93
N ILE A 35 -10.15 -2.15 -2.80
CA ILE A 35 -8.68 -2.10 -2.72
C ILE A 35 -8.20 -3.50 -2.38
N GLY A 36 -7.32 -4.03 -3.22
CA GLY A 36 -6.74 -5.36 -3.07
C GLY A 36 -5.22 -5.36 -3.01
N PHE A 37 -4.68 -6.25 -2.20
CA PHE A 37 -3.24 -6.55 -2.14
C PHE A 37 -3.00 -7.88 -1.42
N THR A 38 -1.76 -8.37 -1.46
CA THR A 38 -1.34 -9.53 -0.66
C THR A 38 -0.93 -9.06 0.73
N LEU A 39 -1.61 -9.57 1.76
CA LEU A 39 -1.19 -9.40 3.16
C LEU A 39 -0.10 -10.43 3.46
N PRO A 40 1.12 -10.01 3.82
CA PRO A 40 2.20 -10.92 4.16
C PRO A 40 1.88 -11.78 5.38
N ALA A 41 2.56 -12.93 5.49
CA ALA A 41 2.41 -13.82 6.63
C ALA A 41 2.74 -13.13 7.96
N GLY A 42 2.02 -13.52 9.01
CA GLY A 42 2.23 -13.00 10.36
C GLY A 42 1.42 -11.74 10.70
N PHE A 43 0.77 -11.10 9.72
CA PHE A 43 -0.12 -9.98 9.97
C PHE A 43 -1.57 -10.43 10.15
N GLU A 44 -2.29 -9.77 11.06
CA GLU A 44 -3.71 -9.98 11.33
C GLU A 44 -4.48 -8.66 11.15
N MET A 45 -5.50 -8.67 10.26
CA MET A 45 -6.35 -7.50 10.02
C MET A 45 -7.21 -7.17 11.23
N GLN A 46 -7.23 -5.90 11.59
CA GLN A 46 -8.11 -5.36 12.64
C GLN A 46 -9.48 -4.95 12.06
N LYS A 47 -10.38 -4.55 12.97
CA LYS A 47 -11.66 -3.95 12.58
C LYS A 47 -11.42 -2.65 11.80
N GLU A 48 -12.23 -2.43 10.79
CA GLU A 48 -12.22 -1.18 10.03
C GLU A 48 -12.83 -0.03 10.84
N GLU A 49 -12.34 1.17 10.57
CA GLU A 49 -12.84 2.42 11.12
C GLU A 49 -13.24 3.35 9.97
N THR A 50 -14.47 3.83 9.99
CA THR A 50 -14.99 4.82 9.04
C THR A 50 -15.50 6.03 9.79
N SER A 51 -15.04 7.22 9.44
CA SER A 51 -15.45 8.48 10.02
C SER A 51 -15.66 9.51 8.90
N GLY A 52 -16.93 9.77 8.56
CA GLY A 52 -17.31 10.67 7.46
C GLY A 52 -16.66 10.24 6.13
N ASP A 53 -15.82 11.09 5.58
CA ASP A 53 -15.14 10.89 4.31
C ASP A 53 -13.80 10.14 4.41
N ARG A 54 -13.51 9.57 5.57
CA ARG A 54 -12.26 8.87 5.83
C ARG A 54 -12.49 7.41 6.19
N TYR A 55 -11.61 6.57 5.70
CA TYR A 55 -11.53 5.14 5.98
C TYR A 55 -10.14 4.78 6.48
N PHE A 56 -10.05 3.91 7.45
CA PHE A 56 -8.80 3.32 7.91
C PHE A 56 -9.02 1.85 8.32
N ARG A 57 -8.05 1.01 7.99
CA ARG A 57 -7.96 -0.35 8.49
C ARG A 57 -6.51 -0.77 8.60
N GLY A 58 -6.07 -1.16 9.80
CA GLY A 58 -4.73 -1.63 10.07
C GLY A 58 -4.65 -3.16 10.15
N ALA A 59 -3.49 -3.70 9.83
CA ALA A 59 -3.07 -5.05 10.16
C ALA A 59 -1.77 -4.96 10.95
N PHE A 60 -1.66 -5.71 12.03
CA PHE A 60 -0.49 -5.75 12.91
C PHE A 60 0.09 -7.16 12.95
N LEU A 61 1.32 -7.30 13.38
CA LEU A 61 1.87 -8.62 13.65
C LEU A 61 1.03 -9.32 14.72
N LYS A 62 0.96 -10.64 14.64
CA LYS A 62 0.17 -11.45 15.55
C LYS A 62 0.54 -11.16 17.01
N GLY A 63 -0.47 -10.83 17.81
CA GLY A 63 -0.31 -10.45 19.22
C GLY A 63 -0.03 -8.97 19.46
N GLU A 64 0.18 -8.17 18.41
CA GLU A 64 0.29 -6.71 18.51
C GLU A 64 -1.08 -6.03 18.41
N THR A 65 -1.15 -4.77 18.83
CA THR A 65 -2.37 -3.96 18.85
C THR A 65 -2.11 -2.55 18.34
N THR A 66 -3.16 -1.75 18.15
CA THR A 66 -3.05 -0.33 17.77
C THR A 66 -2.20 0.50 18.73
N LYS A 67 -2.10 0.10 20.00
CA LYS A 67 -1.32 0.81 21.03
C LYS A 67 0.13 0.33 21.13
N ASN A 68 0.37 -0.91 20.76
CA ASN A 68 1.69 -1.53 20.88
C ASN A 68 1.96 -2.38 19.64
N TRP A 69 2.65 -1.81 18.67
CA TRP A 69 3.01 -2.47 17.43
C TRP A 69 4.43 -2.09 17.00
N THR A 70 5.09 -3.03 16.37
CA THR A 70 6.41 -2.85 15.74
C THR A 70 6.31 -2.77 14.22
N GLN A 71 5.30 -3.42 13.63
CA GLN A 71 5.01 -3.33 12.21
C GLN A 71 3.51 -3.23 11.97
N MET A 72 3.13 -2.39 11.04
CA MET A 72 1.74 -2.19 10.64
C MET A 72 1.64 -2.15 9.11
N ILE A 73 0.65 -2.85 8.56
CA ILE A 73 0.17 -2.61 7.21
C ILE A 73 -1.19 -1.94 7.31
N SER A 74 -1.40 -0.86 6.60
CA SER A 74 -2.68 -0.15 6.65
C SER A 74 -3.22 0.16 5.27
N ILE A 75 -4.56 0.20 5.19
CA ILE A 75 -5.32 0.75 4.08
C ILE A 75 -5.99 2.01 4.58
N SER A 76 -5.87 3.11 3.87
CA SER A 76 -6.68 4.28 4.14
C SER A 76 -7.32 4.85 2.87
N GLY A 77 -8.38 5.62 3.05
CA GLY A 77 -9.05 6.33 1.99
C GLY A 77 -9.54 7.69 2.47
N ALA A 78 -9.57 8.66 1.57
CA ALA A 78 -10.15 9.98 1.84
C ALA A 78 -10.92 10.48 0.63
N LYS A 79 -12.22 10.82 0.84
CA LYS A 79 -13.10 11.55 -0.10
C LYS A 79 -13.05 13.05 0.19
N ASN A 80 -13.78 13.81 -0.62
CA ASN A 80 -13.94 15.28 -0.50
C ASN A 80 -12.60 16.03 -0.42
N ILE A 81 -11.54 15.41 -0.91
CA ILE A 81 -10.32 16.08 -1.28
C ILE A 81 -10.42 16.41 -2.76
N ASP A 82 -9.93 17.57 -3.11
CA ASP A 82 -9.93 18.02 -4.51
C ASP A 82 -9.07 17.08 -5.37
N VAL A 83 -9.72 16.03 -5.92
CA VAL A 83 -9.11 15.08 -6.87
C VAL A 83 -9.07 15.62 -8.30
N ASP A 84 -8.80 16.92 -8.44
CA ASP A 84 -8.61 17.58 -9.74
C ASP A 84 -7.82 16.66 -10.69
N PRO A 85 -8.30 16.46 -11.94
CA PRO A 85 -7.58 15.68 -12.94
C PRO A 85 -6.14 16.14 -13.17
N ALA A 86 -5.84 17.43 -13.00
CA ALA A 86 -4.49 17.98 -13.13
C ALA A 86 -3.54 17.57 -11.99
N LYS A 87 -4.06 17.16 -10.84
CA LYS A 87 -3.23 16.72 -9.70
C LYS A 87 -2.90 15.23 -9.81
N SER A 88 -1.61 14.91 -9.87
CA SER A 88 -1.11 13.54 -9.97
C SER A 88 -1.15 12.81 -8.61
N ALA A 89 -1.00 11.48 -8.62
CA ALA A 89 -0.78 10.70 -7.40
C ALA A 89 0.48 11.18 -6.64
N GLN A 90 1.50 11.65 -7.34
CA GLN A 90 2.70 12.24 -6.74
C GLN A 90 2.37 13.50 -5.92
N PHE A 91 1.47 14.37 -6.40
CA PHE A 91 1.04 15.55 -5.66
C PHE A 91 0.42 15.16 -4.30
N PHE A 92 -0.44 14.13 -4.28
CA PHE A 92 -1.05 13.66 -3.04
C PHE A 92 -0.03 12.96 -2.13
N ALA A 93 0.89 12.16 -2.70
CA ALA A 93 1.99 11.55 -1.94
C ALA A 93 2.88 12.61 -1.28
N ALA A 94 3.19 13.70 -1.97
CA ALA A 94 3.96 14.82 -1.42
C ALA A 94 3.21 15.51 -0.25
N ASN A 95 1.89 15.69 -0.36
CA ASN A 95 1.07 16.26 0.72
C ASN A 95 1.06 15.35 1.96
N ILE A 96 1.02 14.02 1.78
CA ILE A 96 1.16 13.06 2.88
C ILE A 96 2.54 13.19 3.53
N ALA A 97 3.60 13.19 2.73
CA ALA A 97 4.98 13.36 3.23
C ALA A 97 5.16 14.67 4.00
N ASN A 98 4.64 15.79 3.49
CA ASN A 98 4.66 17.09 4.15
C ASN A 98 3.90 17.08 5.50
N SER A 99 2.82 16.31 5.59
CA SER A 99 2.07 16.15 6.85
C SER A 99 2.88 15.36 7.87
N ILE A 100 3.60 14.32 7.45
CA ILE A 100 4.51 13.54 8.31
C ILE A 100 5.69 14.42 8.74
N GLN A 101 6.28 15.20 7.84
CA GLN A 101 7.39 16.11 8.16
C GLN A 101 7.05 17.07 9.31
N LYS A 102 5.81 17.56 9.38
CA LYS A 102 5.37 18.44 10.47
C LYS A 102 5.39 17.77 11.85
N LEU A 103 5.35 16.45 11.91
CA LEU A 103 5.40 15.70 13.17
C LEU A 103 6.83 15.45 13.66
N CYS A 104 7.83 15.57 12.78
CA CYS A 104 9.23 15.30 13.09
C CYS A 104 10.19 16.16 12.24
N PRO A 105 10.09 17.50 12.26
CA PRO A 105 10.80 18.37 11.33
C PRO A 105 12.32 18.19 11.34
N ASP A 106 12.89 17.87 12.50
CA ASP A 106 14.34 17.77 12.71
C ASP A 106 14.91 16.39 12.29
N THR A 107 14.05 15.37 12.20
CA THR A 107 14.47 13.98 11.93
C THR A 107 13.73 13.34 10.76
N PHE A 108 13.11 14.17 9.93
CA PHE A 108 12.37 13.70 8.75
C PHE A 108 13.29 13.37 7.59
N SER A 109 13.04 12.25 6.94
CA SER A 109 13.63 11.88 5.66
C SER A 109 12.56 11.36 4.72
N VAL A 110 12.73 11.59 3.42
CA VAL A 110 11.84 11.07 2.38
C VAL A 110 12.64 10.53 1.20
N LYS A 111 12.24 9.38 0.69
CA LYS A 111 12.80 8.76 -0.51
C LYS A 111 11.67 8.42 -1.48
N PRO A 112 11.47 9.18 -2.57
CA PRO A 112 10.56 8.79 -3.64
C PRO A 112 11.07 7.54 -4.35
N LEU A 113 10.20 6.55 -4.57
CA LEU A 113 10.48 5.40 -5.43
C LEU A 113 9.96 5.62 -6.85
N GLY A 114 8.97 6.51 -7.02
CA GLY A 114 8.51 6.98 -8.31
C GLY A 114 7.05 6.65 -8.63
N PRO A 115 6.60 7.10 -9.81
CA PRO A 115 5.25 6.84 -10.30
C PRO A 115 5.09 5.39 -10.75
N THR A 116 3.87 4.89 -10.63
CA THR A 116 3.43 3.58 -11.14
C THR A 116 1.96 3.63 -11.51
N LYS A 117 1.40 2.52 -11.97
CA LYS A 117 -0.04 2.37 -12.20
C LYS A 117 -0.57 1.13 -11.50
N ILE A 118 -1.76 1.25 -10.95
CA ILE A 118 -2.53 0.15 -10.38
C ILE A 118 -3.87 0.09 -11.12
N ASP A 119 -4.10 -0.97 -11.89
CA ASP A 119 -5.30 -1.14 -12.74
C ASP A 119 -5.66 0.14 -13.52
N ASN A 120 -4.68 0.72 -14.21
CA ASN A 120 -4.74 1.97 -14.99
C ASN A 120 -4.91 3.26 -14.16
N GLN A 121 -5.08 3.22 -12.85
CA GLN A 121 -5.09 4.41 -12.00
C GLN A 121 -3.66 4.89 -11.72
N ASP A 122 -3.47 6.20 -11.69
CA ASP A 122 -2.19 6.80 -11.32
C ASP A 122 -1.86 6.48 -9.87
N ALA A 123 -0.64 6.04 -9.65
CA ALA A 123 -0.13 5.74 -8.32
C ALA A 123 1.30 6.27 -8.15
N PHE A 124 1.72 6.43 -6.90
CA PHE A 124 3.06 6.88 -6.54
C PHE A 124 3.53 6.18 -5.28
N VAL A 125 4.78 5.76 -5.26
CA VAL A 125 5.38 5.10 -4.10
C VAL A 125 6.46 6.01 -3.50
N ALA A 126 6.41 6.19 -2.19
CA ALA A 126 7.42 6.90 -1.43
C ALA A 126 7.68 6.21 -0.09
N ILE A 127 8.89 6.39 0.44
CA ILE A 127 9.27 6.00 1.79
C ILE A 127 9.46 7.28 2.58
N THR A 128 8.84 7.38 3.75
CA THR A 128 9.05 8.45 4.72
C THR A 128 9.62 7.89 6.00
N SER A 129 10.45 8.64 6.68
CA SER A 129 11.06 8.24 7.95
C SER A 129 11.12 9.41 8.91
N CYS A 130 10.77 9.14 10.16
CA CYS A 130 10.91 10.04 11.29
C CYS A 130 11.76 9.36 12.35
N GLY A 131 12.85 9.98 12.77
CA GLY A 131 13.67 9.46 13.86
C GLY A 131 12.99 9.57 15.22
N LYS A 132 12.09 10.56 15.39
CA LYS A 132 11.43 10.82 16.68
C LYS A 132 10.02 11.34 16.46
N VAL A 133 9.02 10.51 16.70
CA VAL A 133 7.61 10.82 16.48
C VAL A 133 6.75 10.37 17.67
N GLY A 134 5.65 11.09 17.92
CA GLY A 134 4.70 10.79 18.98
C GLY A 134 5.17 11.18 20.38
N GLN A 135 4.27 10.97 21.35
CA GLN A 135 4.56 11.25 22.76
C GLN A 135 5.45 10.18 23.39
N ASP A 136 5.33 8.94 22.93
CA ASP A 136 6.12 7.78 23.34
C ASP A 136 7.54 7.77 22.73
N GLN A 137 7.86 8.79 21.90
CA GLN A 137 9.20 9.02 21.36
C GLN A 137 9.77 7.78 20.67
N HIS A 138 9.04 7.19 19.72
CA HIS A 138 9.55 6.13 18.85
C HIS A 138 10.04 6.72 17.51
N SER A 139 10.82 5.98 16.76
CA SER A 139 11.04 6.24 15.34
C SER A 139 9.99 5.51 14.50
N GLU A 140 9.65 6.06 13.35
CA GLU A 140 8.72 5.41 12.43
C GLU A 140 9.20 5.59 10.98
N THR A 141 9.33 4.48 10.25
CA THR A 141 9.60 4.49 8.81
C THR A 141 8.48 3.73 8.10
N GLY A 142 7.96 4.33 7.05
CA GLY A 142 6.87 3.72 6.28
C GLY A 142 7.02 3.91 4.78
N MET A 143 6.73 2.85 4.03
CA MET A 143 6.55 2.90 2.58
C MET A 143 5.05 3.03 2.29
N THR A 144 4.68 4.04 1.52
CA THR A 144 3.29 4.34 1.15
C THR A 144 3.12 4.27 -0.36
N LEU A 145 2.20 3.42 -0.80
CA LEU A 145 1.62 3.44 -2.13
C LEU A 145 0.39 4.36 -2.09
N THR A 146 0.43 5.47 -2.79
CA THR A 146 -0.69 6.41 -2.96
C THR A 146 -1.34 6.15 -4.31
N ILE A 147 -2.66 5.94 -4.35
CA ILE A 147 -3.43 5.67 -5.57
C ILE A 147 -4.47 6.78 -5.74
N LYS A 148 -4.48 7.43 -6.89
CA LYS A 148 -5.50 8.41 -7.25
C LYS A 148 -6.67 7.69 -7.91
N GLY A 149 -7.75 7.51 -7.15
CA GLY A 149 -9.01 7.01 -7.69
C GLY A 149 -9.87 8.11 -8.34
N ALA A 150 -11.05 7.74 -8.82
CA ALA A 150 -11.95 8.68 -9.51
C ALA A 150 -12.50 9.78 -8.59
N SER A 151 -12.77 9.48 -7.32
CA SER A 151 -13.41 10.42 -6.36
C SER A 151 -12.79 10.40 -4.97
N ALA A 152 -11.69 9.67 -4.80
CA ALA A 152 -10.99 9.53 -3.53
C ALA A 152 -9.50 9.24 -3.76
N ILE A 153 -8.70 9.52 -2.76
CA ILE A 153 -7.31 9.05 -2.70
C ILE A 153 -7.25 7.87 -1.74
N TYR A 154 -6.52 6.85 -2.14
CA TYR A 154 -6.29 5.65 -1.36
C TYR A 154 -4.82 5.50 -1.05
N THR A 155 -4.50 4.94 0.12
CA THR A 155 -3.12 4.53 0.44
C THR A 155 -3.09 3.10 0.93
N VAL A 156 -2.03 2.39 0.55
CA VAL A 156 -1.62 1.16 1.21
C VAL A 156 -0.21 1.41 1.75
N GLN A 157 -0.04 1.24 3.04
CA GLN A 157 1.22 1.54 3.72
C GLN A 157 1.73 0.31 4.47
N TRP A 158 3.05 0.12 4.47
CA TRP A 158 3.75 -0.71 5.45
C TRP A 158 4.66 0.18 6.27
N ALA A 159 4.43 0.24 7.57
CA ALA A 159 5.22 1.01 8.52
C ALA A 159 5.91 0.10 9.54
N GLU A 160 7.05 0.56 10.06
CA GLU A 160 7.74 -0.06 11.19
C GLU A 160 8.12 0.99 12.22
N ARG A 161 8.11 0.58 13.49
CA ARG A 161 8.57 1.35 14.64
C ARG A 161 9.82 0.74 15.24
N THR A 162 10.74 1.59 15.63
CA THR A 162 11.94 1.23 16.40
C THR A 162 12.16 2.27 17.52
N PRO A 163 13.09 2.06 18.45
CA PRO A 163 13.41 3.08 19.43
C PRO A 163 13.74 4.44 18.78
N ALA A 164 13.40 5.52 19.45
CA ALA A 164 13.64 6.87 18.97
C ALA A 164 15.11 7.10 18.63
N ASN A 165 15.35 7.86 17.57
CA ASN A 165 16.66 8.33 17.15
C ASN A 165 16.61 9.86 17.01
N ALA A 166 17.59 10.56 17.56
CA ALA A 166 17.70 12.02 17.47
C ALA A 166 18.19 12.50 16.10
N GLU A 167 18.65 11.58 15.24
CA GLU A 167 19.15 11.87 13.90
C GLU A 167 18.21 11.33 12.83
N ASN A 168 18.40 11.79 11.61
CA ASN A 168 17.70 11.24 10.44
C ASN A 168 18.06 9.76 10.26
N LEU A 169 17.07 8.91 10.14
CA LEU A 169 17.29 7.51 9.86
C LEU A 169 17.69 7.31 8.40
N THR A 170 18.67 6.46 8.18
CA THR A 170 19.01 5.99 6.83
C THR A 170 17.90 5.09 6.29
N ILE A 171 17.35 5.47 5.14
CA ILE A 171 16.32 4.67 4.47
C ILE A 171 17.00 3.56 3.66
N ASP A 172 16.80 2.31 4.08
CA ASP A 172 17.19 1.13 3.30
C ASP A 172 16.17 0.87 2.18
N GLU A 173 16.46 1.42 1.00
CA GLU A 173 15.57 1.29 -0.16
C GLU A 173 15.38 -0.17 -0.61
N GLY A 174 16.40 -1.02 -0.48
CA GLY A 174 16.36 -2.44 -0.83
C GLY A 174 15.32 -3.18 0.00
N LYS A 175 15.39 -3.04 1.33
CA LYS A 175 14.43 -3.60 2.29
C LYS A 175 12.98 -3.20 1.94
N TRP A 176 12.74 -1.93 1.64
CA TRP A 176 11.40 -1.44 1.36
C TRP A 176 10.88 -1.90 -0.01
N LYS A 177 11.72 -2.01 -1.01
CA LYS A 177 11.36 -2.63 -2.30
C LYS A 177 11.00 -4.11 -2.15
N ASP A 178 11.70 -4.85 -1.30
CA ASP A 178 11.38 -6.25 -1.05
C ASP A 178 10.07 -6.41 -0.25
N ARG A 179 9.75 -5.50 0.65
CA ARG A 179 8.43 -5.42 1.28
C ARG A 179 7.32 -5.12 0.29
N LEU A 180 7.54 -4.17 -0.64
CA LEU A 180 6.59 -3.88 -1.69
C LEU A 180 6.27 -5.12 -2.54
N LYS A 181 7.29 -5.90 -2.90
CA LYS A 181 7.12 -7.16 -3.64
C LYS A 181 6.28 -8.20 -2.89
N GLN A 182 6.32 -8.22 -1.56
CA GLN A 182 5.50 -9.13 -0.76
C GLN A 182 4.02 -8.76 -0.76
N MET A 183 3.69 -7.50 -1.07
CA MET A 183 2.31 -7.00 -1.08
C MET A 183 1.64 -7.05 -2.45
N VAL A 184 2.37 -7.33 -3.53
CA VAL A 184 1.77 -7.44 -4.88
C VAL A 184 0.97 -8.75 -5.01
N PRO A 185 -0.06 -8.80 -5.90
CA PRO A 185 -0.53 -7.70 -6.75
C PRO A 185 -1.38 -6.69 -5.98
N PHE A 186 -1.22 -5.41 -6.30
CA PHE A 186 -2.18 -4.38 -5.89
C PHE A 186 -3.31 -4.29 -6.88
N ARG A 187 -4.53 -4.03 -6.39
CA ARG A 187 -5.75 -3.86 -7.18
C ARG A 187 -6.55 -2.64 -6.74
N ILE A 188 -7.19 -2.00 -7.70
CA ILE A 188 -8.22 -0.99 -7.46
C ILE A 188 -9.35 -1.21 -8.45
N CYS A 189 -10.49 -1.71 -7.98
CA CYS A 189 -11.60 -2.14 -8.82
C CYS A 189 -12.88 -1.40 -8.45
N PRO A 190 -13.84 -1.25 -9.37
CA PRO A 190 -15.17 -0.77 -9.03
C PRO A 190 -15.90 -1.78 -8.15
N VAL A 191 -16.76 -1.29 -7.26
CA VAL A 191 -17.69 -2.13 -6.52
C VAL A 191 -18.79 -2.59 -7.46
N VAL A 192 -19.01 -3.90 -7.55
CA VAL A 192 -20.12 -4.49 -8.30
C VAL A 192 -21.32 -4.66 -7.38
N ALA A 193 -22.49 -4.14 -7.79
CA ALA A 193 -23.71 -4.22 -6.99
C ALA A 193 -24.09 -5.68 -6.71
N GLY A 194 -24.36 -5.98 -5.43
CA GLY A 194 -24.74 -7.34 -4.98
C GLY A 194 -23.58 -8.32 -4.83
N GLU A 195 -22.36 -7.97 -5.24
CA GLU A 195 -21.19 -8.81 -5.05
C GLU A 195 -20.78 -8.84 -3.56
N LYS A 196 -20.38 -10.02 -3.10
CA LYS A 196 -19.94 -10.25 -1.71
C LYS A 196 -18.50 -10.78 -1.70
N PRO A 197 -17.80 -10.69 -0.55
CA PRO A 197 -16.50 -11.33 -0.40
C PRO A 197 -16.55 -12.80 -0.88
N PRO A 198 -15.51 -13.26 -1.55
CA PRO A 198 -14.19 -12.65 -1.74
C PRO A 198 -14.04 -11.69 -2.95
N TYR A 199 -15.11 -11.08 -3.46
CA TYR A 199 -15.12 -10.10 -4.56
C TYR A 199 -14.42 -10.61 -5.83
N PRO A 200 -14.98 -11.60 -6.53
CA PRO A 200 -14.35 -12.25 -7.68
C PRO A 200 -14.07 -11.29 -8.85
N SER A 201 -14.77 -10.15 -8.95
CA SER A 201 -14.55 -9.13 -9.97
C SER A 201 -13.22 -8.37 -9.80
N CYS A 202 -12.56 -8.49 -8.65
CA CYS A 202 -11.34 -7.77 -8.29
C CYS A 202 -10.13 -8.69 -8.04
N LYS A 203 -10.02 -9.80 -8.79
CA LYS A 203 -8.92 -10.78 -8.66
C LYS A 203 -7.84 -10.58 -9.73
#